data_7f4d4468979b485db6a94d1103006436
#
_entry.id   7f4d4468979b485db6a94d1103006436
#
_cell.length_a   1.000
_cell.length_b   1.000
_cell.length_c   1.000
_cell.angle_alpha   90.00
_cell.angle_beta   90.00
_cell.angle_gamma   90.00
#
_symmetry.space_group_name_H-M   'P 1'
#
loop_
_entity.id
_entity.type
_entity.pdbx_description
1 polymer ?
#
loop_
_entity_poly.entity_id
_entity_poly.type
_entity_poly.pdbx_seq_one_letter_code
_entity_poly.pdbx_strand_id
1 'polypeptide(L)'
;MSETVIALNGLSRRFPGMDRPAVAPLTCTIRAGYVTGLVGPDGAGKTTLMRMLAGLLKPDEGRASVIGFDPLKDDSALHAVLGYMPQKFGLYEDLTVMENLTLYADLRSVTGEARKKIFDRLLEFTSLGPFTERLADKLSGGMKQKLGLACTLVGDPKVLLLDEPGVGVDPISRRELWQMVHELAGDGMLILWSTSYLDEAEQCRDVLLMNEGKLLYQGEPTALTQTMAGRSFLVSSPQENNRRLLQRALKLPQVSDGVIQGKSVRLILKKDARIEEVQQHGDMPPLQVADTAPRFEDAFIDLLGGAGTAESPLGAIIHRVDGSKEETVIEAQSLTKKFGDFAATDHVDFQVKRGEIFGLLGPNGAGKSTTFKMMCGLLVPTSGKALVLGMDLKVSSGKARQHLGYMAQKFSLYGNLSVEQNLRFFSGVYGLRGRAQNEKIARMSDAFGLESIARHAADELPLGYKQRLALACSLMHEPDILFLDEPTSGVDPLTRREFWLHINSMVDKGVTVMVTTHFMDEAEYCDRIGLVYHGKLIASGTPDALKAQAADDSQTDPTMEQAFITLINRWDKENSHGQ
;
A
#
# COMPACT_ATOMS: atom_id res chain seq x y z
N MET A 1 8.76 -30.93 -26.21
CA MET A 1 9.00 -29.49 -25.98
C MET A 1 9.58 -29.39 -24.59
N SER A 2 10.78 -28.81 -24.42
CA SER A 2 11.34 -28.56 -23.07
C SER A 2 10.40 -27.59 -22.35
N GLU A 3 9.91 -28.01 -21.18
CA GLU A 3 9.07 -27.13 -20.33
C GLU A 3 9.84 -25.82 -20.09
N THR A 4 9.22 -24.68 -20.41
CA THR A 4 9.80 -23.37 -20.12
C THR A 4 9.70 -23.13 -18.61
N VAL A 5 10.82 -23.25 -17.88
CA VAL A 5 10.84 -23.22 -16.41
C VAL A 5 12.01 -22.42 -15.88
N ILE A 6 11.82 -21.85 -14.67
CA ILE A 6 12.91 -21.43 -13.80
C ILE A 6 13.05 -22.51 -12.73
N ALA A 7 14.25 -23.06 -12.57
CA ALA A 7 14.56 -24.07 -11.57
C ALA A 7 15.64 -23.55 -10.60
N LEU A 8 15.37 -23.65 -9.31
CA LEU A 8 16.27 -23.28 -8.23
C LEU A 8 16.65 -24.52 -7.42
N ASN A 9 17.91 -24.65 -7.09
CA ASN A 9 18.40 -25.75 -6.27
C ASN A 9 19.37 -25.23 -5.20
N GLY A 10 18.87 -25.11 -3.96
CA GLY A 10 19.62 -24.65 -2.81
C GLY A 10 20.17 -23.21 -2.94
N LEU A 11 19.52 -22.36 -3.78
CA LEU A 11 19.98 -21.01 -4.07
C LEU A 11 19.94 -20.16 -2.81
N SER A 12 21.07 -19.53 -2.42
CA SER A 12 21.15 -18.71 -1.21
C SER A 12 22.00 -17.46 -1.38
N ARG A 13 21.70 -16.44 -0.56
CA ARG A 13 22.47 -15.20 -0.50
C ARG A 13 22.42 -14.56 0.88
N ARG A 14 23.61 -14.19 1.40
CA ARG A 14 23.79 -13.38 2.62
C ARG A 14 24.59 -12.12 2.30
N PHE A 15 24.17 -10.99 2.81
CA PHE A 15 24.95 -9.76 2.70
C PHE A 15 25.86 -9.59 3.94
N PRO A 16 27.05 -8.97 3.77
CA PRO A 16 27.92 -8.66 4.89
C PRO A 16 27.20 -7.83 5.97
N GLY A 17 27.41 -8.16 7.25
CA GLY A 17 26.81 -7.45 8.37
C GLY A 17 25.36 -7.84 8.69
N MET A 18 24.76 -8.78 7.96
CA MET A 18 23.43 -9.31 8.30
C MET A 18 23.55 -10.60 9.13
N ASP A 19 22.77 -10.70 10.20
CA ASP A 19 22.75 -11.88 11.07
C ASP A 19 22.13 -13.10 10.36
N ARG A 20 21.23 -12.87 9.41
CA ARG A 20 20.52 -13.90 8.64
C ARG A 20 20.70 -13.71 7.13
N PRO A 21 20.59 -14.81 6.33
CA PRO A 21 20.66 -14.70 4.88
C PRO A 21 19.45 -13.93 4.34
N ALA A 22 19.66 -13.09 3.32
CA ALA A 22 18.57 -12.42 2.59
C ALA A 22 17.74 -13.42 1.79
N VAL A 23 18.36 -14.52 1.30
CA VAL A 23 17.68 -15.70 0.75
C VAL A 23 18.37 -16.92 1.37
N ALA A 24 17.65 -17.69 2.18
CA ALA A 24 18.06 -18.98 2.71
C ALA A 24 18.07 -20.03 1.59
N PRO A 25 18.76 -21.19 1.73
CA PRO A 25 18.78 -22.19 0.68
C PRO A 25 17.39 -22.53 0.17
N LEU A 26 17.10 -22.11 -1.07
CA LEU A 26 15.78 -22.16 -1.69
C LEU A 26 15.80 -23.11 -2.87
N THR A 27 14.85 -24.06 -2.88
CA THR A 27 14.65 -25.02 -3.96
C THR A 27 13.19 -24.97 -4.39
N CYS A 28 12.95 -24.60 -5.65
CA CYS A 28 11.60 -24.57 -6.23
C CYS A 28 11.67 -24.56 -7.77
N THR A 29 10.50 -24.71 -8.41
CA THR A 29 10.34 -24.63 -9.87
C THR A 29 9.18 -23.70 -10.19
N ILE A 30 9.38 -22.79 -11.16
CA ILE A 30 8.38 -21.85 -11.68
C ILE A 30 8.13 -22.18 -13.14
N ARG A 31 6.87 -22.25 -13.58
CA ARG A 31 6.46 -22.69 -14.92
C ARG A 31 5.90 -21.53 -15.74
N ALA A 32 6.00 -21.65 -17.07
CA ALA A 32 5.39 -20.72 -18.02
C ALA A 32 3.89 -20.98 -18.23
N GLY A 33 3.21 -20.04 -18.89
CA GLY A 33 1.79 -20.13 -19.26
C GLY A 33 0.83 -19.56 -18.23
N TYR A 34 1.34 -19.04 -17.14
CA TYR A 34 0.55 -18.32 -16.13
C TYR A 34 1.46 -17.42 -15.26
N VAL A 35 0.84 -16.53 -14.51
CA VAL A 35 1.55 -15.65 -13.58
C VAL A 35 1.81 -16.39 -12.27
N THR A 36 3.10 -16.44 -11.87
CA THR A 36 3.51 -16.90 -10.53
C THR A 36 3.78 -15.69 -9.65
N GLY A 37 3.12 -15.62 -8.48
CA GLY A 37 3.33 -14.58 -7.48
C GLY A 37 4.54 -14.89 -6.59
N LEU A 38 5.44 -13.93 -6.41
CA LEU A 38 6.48 -13.97 -5.37
C LEU A 38 6.05 -13.04 -4.23
N VAL A 39 5.50 -13.61 -3.17
CA VAL A 39 4.74 -12.90 -2.15
C VAL A 39 5.51 -12.89 -0.82
N GLY A 40 5.45 -11.81 -0.09
CA GLY A 40 6.07 -11.73 1.24
C GLY A 40 6.25 -10.29 1.73
N PRO A 41 6.48 -10.12 3.05
CA PRO A 41 6.69 -8.80 3.63
C PRO A 41 7.97 -8.13 3.12
N ASP A 42 8.14 -6.86 3.50
CA ASP A 42 9.37 -6.12 3.24
C ASP A 42 10.56 -6.83 3.88
N GLY A 43 11.66 -6.94 3.13
CA GLY A 43 12.84 -7.67 3.60
C GLY A 43 12.73 -9.20 3.52
N ALA A 44 11.66 -9.77 2.96
CA ALA A 44 11.51 -11.22 2.78
C ALA A 44 12.52 -11.85 1.81
N GLY A 45 13.22 -11.01 1.00
CA GLY A 45 14.23 -11.49 0.05
C GLY A 45 13.76 -11.52 -1.41
N LYS A 46 12.55 -11.02 -1.73
CA LYS A 46 11.94 -11.02 -3.07
C LYS A 46 12.84 -10.41 -4.14
N THR A 47 13.21 -9.13 -3.96
CA THR A 47 14.11 -8.41 -4.89
C THR A 47 15.49 -9.06 -5.00
N THR A 48 16.01 -9.62 -3.90
CA THR A 48 17.30 -10.34 -3.90
C THR A 48 17.20 -11.58 -4.79
N LEU A 49 16.14 -12.35 -4.67
CA LEU A 49 15.87 -13.52 -5.52
C LEU A 49 15.74 -13.11 -6.98
N MET A 50 14.94 -12.09 -7.28
CA MET A 50 14.75 -11.60 -8.65
C MET A 50 16.07 -11.16 -9.30
N ARG A 51 16.92 -10.44 -8.56
CA ARG A 51 18.25 -10.02 -9.05
C ARG A 51 19.18 -11.18 -9.31
N MET A 52 19.12 -12.26 -8.50
CA MET A 52 19.89 -13.48 -8.77
C MET A 52 19.41 -14.17 -10.04
N LEU A 53 18.09 -14.24 -10.26
CA LEU A 53 17.50 -14.82 -11.48
C LEU A 53 17.82 -14.00 -12.74
N ALA A 54 17.91 -12.67 -12.59
CA ALA A 54 18.29 -11.76 -13.67
C ALA A 54 19.81 -11.72 -13.95
N GLY A 55 20.62 -12.49 -13.21
CA GLY A 55 22.08 -12.45 -13.36
C GLY A 55 22.76 -11.21 -12.77
N LEU A 56 21.99 -10.32 -12.13
CA LEU A 56 22.47 -9.04 -11.57
C LEU A 56 23.11 -9.20 -10.18
N LEU A 57 22.94 -10.35 -9.54
CA LEU A 57 23.46 -10.65 -8.22
C LEU A 57 23.94 -12.10 -8.16
N LYS A 58 25.21 -12.29 -7.76
CA LYS A 58 25.76 -13.64 -7.61
C LYS A 58 25.24 -14.29 -6.31
N PRO A 59 24.70 -15.53 -6.34
CA PRO A 59 24.41 -16.29 -5.13
C PRO A 59 25.69 -16.70 -4.41
N ASP A 60 25.58 -16.98 -3.13
CA ASP A 60 26.70 -17.56 -2.35
C ASP A 60 26.78 -19.07 -2.54
N GLU A 61 25.61 -19.74 -2.57
CA GLU A 61 25.50 -21.18 -2.76
C GLU A 61 24.33 -21.54 -3.63
N GLY A 62 24.30 -22.78 -4.12
CA GLY A 62 23.25 -23.31 -4.96
C GLY A 62 23.37 -22.88 -6.42
N ARG A 63 22.31 -23.18 -7.20
CA ARG A 63 22.25 -22.90 -8.65
C ARG A 63 20.84 -22.49 -9.06
N ALA A 64 20.78 -21.63 -10.07
CA ALA A 64 19.56 -21.28 -10.78
C ALA A 64 19.70 -21.64 -12.25
N SER A 65 18.62 -22.10 -12.87
CA SER A 65 18.47 -22.22 -14.32
C SER A 65 17.22 -21.47 -14.75
N VAL A 66 17.37 -20.55 -15.67
CA VAL A 66 16.26 -19.75 -16.23
C VAL A 66 16.10 -20.18 -17.70
N ILE A 67 15.05 -20.93 -18.00
CA ILE A 67 14.78 -21.55 -19.32
C ILE A 67 16.02 -22.23 -19.95
N GLY A 68 16.80 -22.91 -19.09
CA GLY A 68 17.99 -23.64 -19.50
C GLY A 68 19.30 -22.86 -19.38
N PHE A 69 19.26 -21.54 -19.20
CA PHE A 69 20.46 -20.70 -19.03
C PHE A 69 20.87 -20.61 -17.53
N ASP A 70 22.17 -20.65 -17.27
CA ASP A 70 22.75 -20.34 -15.95
C ASP A 70 22.96 -18.81 -15.87
N PRO A 71 22.29 -18.10 -14.95
CA PRO A 71 22.38 -16.63 -14.85
C PRO A 71 23.78 -16.06 -14.67
N LEU A 72 24.74 -16.90 -14.22
CA LEU A 72 26.12 -16.47 -14.00
C LEU A 72 27.06 -16.76 -15.16
N LYS A 73 26.69 -17.70 -16.05
CA LYS A 73 27.56 -18.15 -17.12
C LYS A 73 27.08 -17.75 -18.50
N ASP A 74 25.76 -17.69 -18.66
CA ASP A 74 25.10 -17.49 -19.95
C ASP A 74 24.51 -16.06 -20.05
N ASP A 75 25.15 -15.08 -19.44
CA ASP A 75 24.70 -13.70 -19.23
C ASP A 75 24.08 -13.08 -20.51
N SER A 76 24.83 -13.04 -21.62
CA SER A 76 24.34 -12.45 -22.86
C SER A 76 23.14 -13.20 -23.45
N ALA A 77 23.15 -14.54 -23.39
CA ALA A 77 22.05 -15.37 -23.90
C ALA A 77 20.79 -15.22 -23.02
N LEU A 78 20.97 -15.17 -21.71
CA LEU A 78 19.89 -14.93 -20.77
C LEU A 78 19.26 -13.56 -20.99
N HIS A 79 20.07 -12.49 -21.05
CA HIS A 79 19.56 -11.13 -21.25
C HIS A 79 18.86 -10.93 -22.61
N ALA A 80 19.15 -11.74 -23.61
CA ALA A 80 18.42 -11.70 -24.88
C ALA A 80 16.97 -12.17 -24.77
N VAL A 81 16.66 -13.02 -23.79
CA VAL A 81 15.33 -13.66 -23.60
C VAL A 81 14.64 -13.29 -22.29
N LEU A 82 15.27 -12.48 -21.46
CA LEU A 82 14.74 -12.06 -20.15
C LEU A 82 14.46 -10.56 -20.12
N GLY A 83 13.26 -10.19 -19.66
CA GLY A 83 12.90 -8.86 -19.27
C GLY A 83 12.87 -8.75 -17.75
N TYR A 84 13.52 -7.73 -17.18
CA TYR A 84 13.46 -7.43 -15.76
C TYR A 84 13.00 -5.99 -15.55
N MET A 85 11.88 -5.83 -14.87
CA MET A 85 11.34 -4.55 -14.45
C MET A 85 11.60 -4.37 -12.96
N PRO A 86 12.52 -3.47 -12.57
CA PRO A 86 12.85 -3.24 -11.16
C PRO A 86 11.76 -2.42 -10.46
N GLN A 87 11.69 -2.49 -9.13
CA GLN A 87 10.76 -1.74 -8.28
C GLN A 87 10.80 -0.22 -8.51
N LYS A 88 11.98 0.36 -8.72
CA LYS A 88 12.11 1.73 -9.19
C LYS A 88 12.12 1.69 -10.72
N PHE A 89 11.17 2.33 -11.33
CA PHE A 89 10.79 2.28 -12.76
C PHE A 89 11.92 2.11 -13.77
N GLY A 90 13.14 2.10 -13.58
CA GLY A 90 14.17 1.99 -14.62
C GLY A 90 14.02 3.00 -15.78
N LEU A 91 13.10 3.96 -15.66
CA LEU A 91 12.83 4.98 -16.65
C LEU A 91 13.71 6.19 -16.44
N TYR A 92 14.07 6.83 -17.54
CA TYR A 92 14.72 8.13 -17.52
C TYR A 92 13.64 9.22 -17.52
N GLU A 93 13.48 9.87 -16.38
CA GLU A 93 12.37 10.81 -16.15
C GLU A 93 12.45 12.07 -17.03
N ASP A 94 13.67 12.46 -17.45
CA ASP A 94 13.94 13.58 -18.33
C ASP A 94 13.73 13.26 -19.84
N LEU A 95 13.45 12.01 -20.16
CA LEU A 95 13.13 11.56 -21.51
C LEU A 95 11.63 11.43 -21.70
N THR A 96 11.17 11.63 -22.92
CA THR A 96 9.79 11.37 -23.34
C THR A 96 9.47 9.87 -23.35
N VAL A 97 8.19 9.52 -23.52
CA VAL A 97 7.76 8.13 -23.73
C VAL A 97 8.51 7.50 -24.91
N MET A 98 8.56 8.21 -26.06
CA MET A 98 9.22 7.71 -27.27
C MET A 98 10.73 7.59 -27.08
N GLU A 99 11.38 8.54 -26.43
CA GLU A 99 12.82 8.49 -26.18
C GLU A 99 13.21 7.36 -25.22
N ASN A 100 12.40 7.09 -24.17
CA ASN A 100 12.59 5.92 -23.32
C ASN A 100 12.50 4.62 -24.14
N LEU A 101 11.45 4.43 -24.94
CA LEU A 101 11.32 3.25 -25.81
C LEU A 101 12.50 3.12 -26.78
N THR A 102 12.96 4.23 -27.36
CA THR A 102 14.10 4.27 -28.28
C THR A 102 15.39 3.85 -27.59
N LEU A 103 15.66 4.36 -26.40
CA LEU A 103 16.82 3.98 -25.60
C LEU A 103 16.85 2.47 -25.31
N TYR A 104 15.72 1.91 -24.87
CA TYR A 104 15.64 0.47 -24.60
C TYR A 104 15.76 -0.36 -25.89
N ALA A 105 15.25 0.12 -27.03
CA ALA A 105 15.42 -0.54 -28.32
C ALA A 105 16.91 -0.52 -28.76
N ASP A 106 17.61 0.59 -28.57
CA ASP A 106 19.05 0.68 -28.87
C ASP A 106 19.86 -0.29 -28.00
N LEU A 107 19.59 -0.36 -26.70
CA LEU A 107 20.24 -1.29 -25.78
C LEU A 107 19.99 -2.77 -26.17
N ARG A 108 18.86 -3.06 -26.79
CA ARG A 108 18.49 -4.41 -27.27
C ARG A 108 18.85 -4.65 -28.74
N SER A 109 19.53 -3.70 -29.40
CA SER A 109 19.88 -3.74 -30.81
C SER A 109 18.68 -3.94 -31.75
N VAL A 110 17.50 -3.48 -31.33
CA VAL A 110 16.28 -3.48 -32.13
C VAL A 110 16.26 -2.25 -33.03
N THR A 111 16.37 -2.42 -34.34
CA THR A 111 16.52 -1.32 -35.32
C THR A 111 15.58 -1.47 -36.52
N GLY A 112 15.47 -0.42 -37.34
CA GLY A 112 14.76 -0.43 -38.63
C GLY A 112 13.27 -0.72 -38.51
N GLU A 113 12.73 -1.46 -39.47
CA GLU A 113 11.30 -1.81 -39.53
C GLU A 113 10.84 -2.67 -38.36
N ALA A 114 11.72 -3.51 -37.78
CA ALA A 114 11.40 -4.29 -36.60
C ALA A 114 11.08 -3.38 -35.39
N ARG A 115 11.88 -2.32 -35.19
CA ARG A 115 11.64 -1.31 -34.14
C ARG A 115 10.28 -0.65 -34.29
N LYS A 116 9.95 -0.20 -35.49
CA LYS A 116 8.68 0.45 -35.76
C LYS A 116 7.48 -0.43 -35.40
N LYS A 117 7.49 -1.68 -35.90
CA LYS A 117 6.42 -2.65 -35.61
C LYS A 117 6.27 -2.94 -34.12
N ILE A 118 7.40 -3.08 -33.39
CA ILE A 118 7.38 -3.31 -31.95
C ILE A 118 6.81 -2.07 -31.22
N PHE A 119 7.23 -0.86 -31.61
CA PHE A 119 6.74 0.37 -30.98
C PHE A 119 5.24 0.55 -31.21
N ASP A 120 4.75 0.38 -32.44
CA ASP A 120 3.32 0.46 -32.75
C ASP A 120 2.52 -0.50 -31.88
N ARG A 121 2.95 -1.77 -31.79
CA ARG A 121 2.33 -2.81 -30.93
C ARG A 121 2.35 -2.42 -29.43
N LEU A 122 3.50 -1.99 -28.91
CA LEU A 122 3.65 -1.67 -27.50
C LEU A 122 2.88 -0.40 -27.10
N LEU A 123 2.86 0.62 -27.95
CA LEU A 123 2.11 1.85 -27.70
C LEU A 123 0.60 1.60 -27.74
N GLU A 124 0.13 0.73 -28.65
CA GLU A 124 -1.28 0.28 -28.67
C GLU A 124 -1.61 -0.52 -27.42
N PHE A 125 -0.80 -1.55 -27.11
CA PHE A 125 -0.96 -2.43 -25.95
C PHE A 125 -1.01 -1.67 -24.61
N THR A 126 -0.19 -0.63 -24.46
CA THR A 126 -0.13 0.19 -23.23
C THR A 126 -1.05 1.40 -23.25
N SER A 127 -1.70 1.69 -24.39
CA SER A 127 -2.48 2.92 -24.62
C SER A 127 -1.68 4.20 -24.44
N LEU A 128 -0.35 4.17 -24.67
CA LEU A 128 0.54 5.32 -24.55
C LEU A 128 0.74 6.11 -25.86
N GLY A 129 0.13 5.67 -26.97
CA GLY A 129 0.22 6.32 -28.26
C GLY A 129 -0.03 7.85 -28.24
N PRO A 130 -1.09 8.35 -27.55
CA PRO A 130 -1.36 9.79 -27.46
C PRO A 130 -0.34 10.60 -26.64
N PHE A 131 0.60 9.94 -25.93
CA PHE A 131 1.51 10.55 -24.97
C PHE A 131 2.99 10.45 -25.34
N THR A 132 3.33 10.08 -26.57
CA THR A 132 4.71 9.81 -27.03
C THR A 132 5.70 10.92 -26.76
N GLU A 133 5.25 12.19 -26.88
CA GLU A 133 6.06 13.40 -26.67
C GLU A 133 6.07 13.88 -25.21
N ARG A 134 5.33 13.20 -24.32
CA ARG A 134 5.28 13.59 -22.90
C ARG A 134 6.49 13.05 -22.15
N LEU A 135 7.13 13.89 -21.33
CA LEU A 135 8.23 13.50 -20.45
C LEU A 135 7.74 12.45 -19.43
N ALA A 136 8.59 11.49 -19.11
CA ALA A 136 8.23 10.42 -18.17
C ALA A 136 7.95 10.95 -16.76
N ASP A 137 8.59 12.04 -16.31
CA ASP A 137 8.29 12.69 -15.03
C ASP A 137 6.86 13.23 -14.94
N LYS A 138 6.23 13.58 -16.08
CA LYS A 138 4.86 14.11 -16.19
C LYS A 138 3.78 13.04 -16.35
N LEU A 139 4.16 11.77 -16.39
CA LEU A 139 3.23 10.64 -16.43
C LEU A 139 2.66 10.36 -15.05
N SER A 140 1.43 9.84 -14.99
CA SER A 140 0.89 9.25 -13.75
C SER A 140 1.66 8.00 -13.35
N GLY A 141 1.53 7.55 -12.10
CA GLY A 141 2.15 6.31 -11.62
C GLY A 141 1.81 5.11 -12.51
N GLY A 142 0.53 4.92 -12.83
CA GLY A 142 0.08 3.85 -13.72
C GLY A 142 0.65 3.97 -15.14
N MET A 143 0.74 5.18 -15.71
CA MET A 143 1.37 5.39 -17.01
C MET A 143 2.88 5.11 -16.98
N LYS A 144 3.58 5.45 -15.89
CA LYS A 144 5.00 5.10 -15.71
C LYS A 144 5.20 3.59 -15.66
N GLN A 145 4.32 2.86 -14.98
CA GLN A 145 4.36 1.39 -14.93
C GLN A 145 4.13 0.78 -16.32
N LYS A 146 3.12 1.25 -17.05
CA LYS A 146 2.86 0.81 -18.42
C LYS A 146 4.05 1.09 -19.36
N LEU A 147 4.70 2.25 -19.24
CA LEU A 147 5.91 2.57 -19.99
C LEU A 147 7.08 1.65 -19.58
N GLY A 148 7.27 1.40 -18.28
CA GLY A 148 8.29 0.46 -17.77
C GLY A 148 8.09 -0.95 -18.32
N LEU A 149 6.84 -1.44 -18.33
CA LEU A 149 6.48 -2.71 -18.93
C LEU A 149 6.79 -2.71 -20.45
N ALA A 150 6.36 -1.67 -21.18
CA ALA A 150 6.65 -1.54 -22.61
C ALA A 150 8.15 -1.58 -22.90
N CYS A 151 8.96 -0.79 -22.16
CA CYS A 151 10.42 -0.79 -22.29
C CYS A 151 11.02 -2.20 -22.03
N THR A 152 10.49 -2.92 -21.06
CA THR A 152 10.95 -4.27 -20.73
C THR A 152 10.60 -5.28 -21.82
N LEU A 153 9.50 -5.08 -22.54
CA LEU A 153 9.01 -5.94 -23.63
C LEU A 153 9.64 -5.66 -25.00
N VAL A 154 10.41 -4.60 -25.16
CA VAL A 154 11.03 -4.22 -26.46
C VAL A 154 11.83 -5.35 -27.11
N GLY A 155 12.50 -6.17 -26.33
CA GLY A 155 13.32 -7.29 -26.84
C GLY A 155 12.56 -8.60 -27.08
N ASP A 156 11.24 -8.60 -27.00
CA ASP A 156 10.37 -9.81 -27.10
C ASP A 156 10.82 -10.94 -26.16
N PRO A 157 10.89 -10.70 -24.83
CA PRO A 157 11.42 -11.66 -23.87
C PRO A 157 10.52 -12.89 -23.74
N LYS A 158 11.11 -14.04 -23.37
CA LYS A 158 10.39 -15.27 -23.02
C LYS A 158 10.14 -15.39 -21.52
N VAL A 159 10.92 -14.67 -20.73
CA VAL A 159 10.81 -14.58 -19.28
C VAL A 159 10.65 -13.14 -18.87
N LEU A 160 9.67 -12.86 -18.01
CA LEU A 160 9.40 -11.54 -17.46
C LEU A 160 9.46 -11.59 -15.93
N LEU A 161 10.39 -10.84 -15.36
CA LEU A 161 10.51 -10.66 -13.92
C LEU A 161 10.04 -9.25 -13.58
N LEU A 162 8.95 -9.14 -12.80
CA LEU A 162 8.32 -7.88 -12.42
C LEU A 162 8.44 -7.68 -10.91
N ASP A 163 9.25 -6.70 -10.51
CA ASP A 163 9.54 -6.46 -9.08
C ASP A 163 8.63 -5.35 -8.53
N GLU A 164 7.57 -5.73 -7.83
CA GLU A 164 6.54 -4.87 -7.23
C GLU A 164 5.91 -3.86 -8.23
N PRO A 165 5.46 -4.29 -9.40
CA PRO A 165 4.97 -3.39 -10.44
C PRO A 165 3.64 -2.70 -10.09
N GLY A 166 2.89 -3.18 -9.09
CA GLY A 166 1.65 -2.57 -8.60
C GLY A 166 1.84 -1.43 -7.60
N VAL A 167 3.06 -1.22 -7.07
CA VAL A 167 3.31 -0.23 -6.02
C VAL A 167 3.13 1.20 -6.52
N GLY A 168 2.33 1.99 -5.78
CA GLY A 168 2.06 3.39 -6.12
C GLY A 168 1.13 3.60 -7.32
N VAL A 169 0.44 2.54 -7.76
CA VAL A 169 -0.55 2.56 -8.84
C VAL A 169 -1.94 2.53 -8.26
N ASP A 170 -2.83 3.37 -8.79
CA ASP A 170 -4.25 3.36 -8.39
C ASP A 170 -4.96 2.08 -8.85
N PRO A 171 -6.11 1.69 -8.23
CA PRO A 171 -6.77 0.42 -8.50
C PRO A 171 -7.16 0.20 -9.96
N ILE A 172 -7.58 1.26 -10.67
CA ILE A 172 -7.97 1.16 -12.09
C ILE A 172 -6.76 0.83 -12.95
N SER A 173 -5.70 1.63 -12.83
CA SER A 173 -4.45 1.42 -13.57
C SER A 173 -3.77 0.09 -13.22
N ARG A 174 -3.89 -0.36 -11.95
CA ARG A 174 -3.36 -1.66 -11.50
C ARG A 174 -4.11 -2.82 -12.15
N ARG A 175 -5.43 -2.74 -12.25
CA ARG A 175 -6.26 -3.74 -12.93
C ARG A 175 -5.93 -3.84 -14.42
N GLU A 176 -5.71 -2.71 -15.10
CA GLU A 176 -5.28 -2.70 -16.50
C GLU A 176 -3.90 -3.35 -16.67
N LEU A 177 -2.93 -3.00 -15.81
CA LEU A 177 -1.60 -3.61 -15.83
C LEU A 177 -1.66 -5.13 -15.63
N TRP A 178 -2.52 -5.59 -14.72
CA TRP A 178 -2.74 -7.01 -14.45
C TRP A 178 -3.32 -7.74 -15.66
N GLN A 179 -4.31 -7.15 -16.36
CA GLN A 179 -4.87 -7.71 -17.57
C GLN A 179 -3.80 -7.86 -18.67
N MET A 180 -2.98 -6.83 -18.89
CA MET A 180 -1.88 -6.87 -19.86
C MET A 180 -0.91 -8.02 -19.57
N VAL A 181 -0.54 -8.22 -18.31
CA VAL A 181 0.40 -9.27 -17.92
C VAL A 181 -0.24 -10.67 -18.05
N HIS A 182 -1.54 -10.80 -17.79
CA HIS A 182 -2.27 -12.05 -18.02
C HIS A 182 -2.33 -12.45 -19.51
N GLU A 183 -2.51 -11.50 -20.42
CA GLU A 183 -2.46 -11.74 -21.86
C GLU A 183 -1.08 -12.27 -22.27
N LEU A 184 0.01 -11.65 -21.80
CA LEU A 184 1.37 -12.11 -22.05
C LEU A 184 1.63 -13.53 -21.52
N ALA A 185 1.09 -13.86 -20.35
CA ALA A 185 1.19 -15.22 -19.79
C ALA A 185 0.44 -16.24 -20.64
N GLY A 186 -0.77 -15.89 -21.14
CA GLY A 186 -1.57 -16.72 -22.03
C GLY A 186 -0.85 -17.05 -23.35
N ASP A 187 0.00 -16.16 -23.83
CA ASP A 187 0.86 -16.37 -25.01
C ASP A 187 2.08 -17.26 -24.72
N GLY A 188 2.19 -17.82 -23.52
CA GLY A 188 3.23 -18.78 -23.12
C GLY A 188 4.48 -18.15 -22.50
N MET A 189 4.46 -16.86 -22.16
CA MET A 189 5.55 -16.20 -21.44
C MET A 189 5.63 -16.73 -20.01
N LEU A 190 6.86 -16.89 -19.47
CA LEU A 190 7.09 -17.21 -18.07
C LEU A 190 7.12 -15.89 -17.29
N ILE A 191 6.21 -15.71 -16.33
CA ILE A 191 6.07 -14.46 -15.58
C ILE A 191 6.21 -14.75 -14.09
N LEU A 192 7.16 -14.04 -13.46
CA LEU A 192 7.31 -13.96 -12.02
C LEU A 192 7.00 -12.53 -11.57
N TRP A 193 5.90 -12.38 -10.83
CA TRP A 193 5.39 -11.11 -10.31
C TRP A 193 5.66 -11.01 -8.82
N SER A 194 6.60 -10.17 -8.38
CA SER A 194 6.74 -9.93 -6.94
C SER A 194 5.71 -8.90 -6.47
N THR A 195 5.12 -9.16 -5.32
CA THR A 195 4.15 -8.25 -4.73
C THR A 195 4.11 -8.37 -3.21
N SER A 196 3.82 -7.25 -2.57
CA SER A 196 3.36 -7.16 -1.17
C SER A 196 1.83 -7.05 -1.09
N TYR A 197 1.13 -6.96 -2.21
CA TYR A 197 -0.33 -6.86 -2.28
C TYR A 197 -0.96 -8.25 -2.40
N LEU A 198 -1.77 -8.61 -1.41
CA LEU A 198 -2.33 -9.95 -1.29
C LEU A 198 -3.49 -10.19 -2.27
N ASP A 199 -4.20 -9.13 -2.67
CA ASP A 199 -5.20 -9.16 -3.72
C ASP A 199 -4.61 -9.51 -5.10
N GLU A 200 -3.38 -9.05 -5.39
CA GLU A 200 -2.62 -9.47 -6.58
C GLU A 200 -2.17 -10.93 -6.46
N ALA A 201 -1.73 -11.35 -5.27
CA ALA A 201 -1.33 -12.73 -5.02
C ALA A 201 -2.47 -13.72 -5.21
N GLU A 202 -3.69 -13.38 -4.81
CA GLU A 202 -4.90 -14.20 -5.02
C GLU A 202 -5.23 -14.43 -6.49
N GLN A 203 -4.84 -13.52 -7.37
CA GLN A 203 -5.06 -13.62 -8.81
C GLN A 203 -4.01 -14.46 -9.53
N CYS A 204 -2.88 -14.76 -8.89
CA CYS A 204 -1.86 -15.63 -9.43
C CYS A 204 -2.33 -17.09 -9.46
N ARG A 205 -1.85 -17.87 -10.45
CA ARG A 205 -2.10 -19.31 -10.48
C ARG A 205 -1.36 -20.05 -9.38
N ASP A 206 -0.07 -19.71 -9.19
CA ASP A 206 0.79 -20.23 -8.14
C ASP A 206 1.41 -19.06 -7.36
N VAL A 207 1.71 -19.26 -6.08
CA VAL A 207 2.45 -18.31 -5.27
C VAL A 207 3.64 -18.98 -4.58
N LEU A 208 4.73 -18.23 -4.51
CA LEU A 208 5.91 -18.50 -3.69
C LEU A 208 5.87 -17.52 -2.52
N LEU A 209 5.51 -17.99 -1.33
CA LEU A 209 5.42 -17.15 -0.16
C LEU A 209 6.73 -17.18 0.60
N MET A 210 7.38 -16.04 0.70
CA MET A 210 8.66 -15.87 1.37
C MET A 210 8.53 -15.03 2.65
N ASN A 211 9.25 -15.43 3.68
CA ASN A 211 9.48 -14.62 4.86
C ASN A 211 10.89 -14.83 5.40
N GLU A 212 11.57 -13.76 5.80
CA GLU A 212 12.92 -13.80 6.37
C GLU A 212 13.92 -14.62 5.54
N GLY A 213 13.83 -14.54 4.22
CA GLY A 213 14.67 -15.27 3.28
C GLY A 213 14.24 -16.73 3.05
N LYS A 214 13.23 -17.24 3.73
CA LYS A 214 12.77 -18.63 3.63
C LYS A 214 11.52 -18.72 2.77
N LEU A 215 11.41 -19.80 1.99
CA LEU A 215 10.16 -20.17 1.32
C LEU A 215 9.27 -20.89 2.34
N LEU A 216 8.11 -20.30 2.66
CA LEU A 216 7.14 -20.87 3.60
C LEU A 216 6.07 -21.70 2.91
N TYR A 217 5.68 -21.32 1.68
CA TYR A 217 4.64 -21.99 0.91
C TYR A 217 4.93 -21.86 -0.57
N GLN A 218 4.58 -22.92 -1.33
CA GLN A 218 4.51 -22.91 -2.79
C GLN A 218 3.27 -23.68 -3.22
N GLY A 219 2.44 -23.07 -4.06
CA GLY A 219 1.22 -23.68 -4.60
C GLY A 219 0.14 -22.66 -4.91
N GLU A 220 -1.07 -23.17 -5.18
CA GLU A 220 -2.22 -22.33 -5.49
C GLU A 220 -2.64 -21.50 -4.28
N PRO A 221 -2.95 -20.18 -4.43
CA PRO A 221 -3.45 -19.33 -3.35
C PRO A 221 -4.70 -19.89 -2.68
N THR A 222 -5.62 -20.45 -3.48
CA THR A 222 -6.88 -21.03 -3.00
C THR A 222 -6.65 -22.23 -2.07
N ALA A 223 -5.66 -23.07 -2.33
CA ALA A 223 -5.32 -24.19 -1.46
C ALA A 223 -4.82 -23.71 -0.08
N LEU A 224 -4.03 -22.63 -0.04
CA LEU A 224 -3.59 -22.02 1.20
C LEU A 224 -4.78 -21.40 1.95
N THR A 225 -5.63 -20.63 1.25
CA THR A 225 -6.83 -20.00 1.82
C THR A 225 -7.77 -21.02 2.45
N GLN A 226 -7.95 -22.19 1.83
CA GLN A 226 -8.80 -23.27 2.35
C GLN A 226 -8.33 -23.82 3.70
N THR A 227 -7.06 -23.67 4.07
CA THR A 227 -6.57 -24.06 5.41
C THR A 227 -7.21 -23.25 6.54
N MET A 228 -7.81 -22.10 6.21
CA MET A 228 -8.50 -21.20 7.13
C MET A 228 -10.01 -21.45 7.22
N ALA A 229 -10.54 -22.45 6.51
CA ALA A 229 -11.96 -22.77 6.55
C ALA A 229 -12.45 -23.05 7.99
N GLY A 230 -13.55 -22.41 8.39
CA GLY A 230 -14.10 -22.52 9.74
C GLY A 230 -13.31 -21.77 10.83
N ARG A 231 -12.34 -20.93 10.45
CA ARG A 231 -11.52 -20.14 11.38
C ARG A 231 -11.73 -18.62 11.24
N SER A 232 -12.50 -18.18 10.26
CA SER A 232 -12.76 -16.76 9.97
C SER A 232 -14.21 -16.41 10.32
N PHE A 233 -14.39 -15.37 11.14
CA PHE A 233 -15.71 -14.94 11.64
C PHE A 233 -15.86 -13.43 11.56
N LEU A 234 -17.08 -12.95 11.29
CA LEU A 234 -17.47 -11.56 11.49
C LEU A 234 -18.17 -11.46 12.86
N VAL A 235 -17.64 -10.61 13.73
CA VAL A 235 -18.20 -10.40 15.06
C VAL A 235 -18.56 -8.92 15.26
N SER A 236 -19.65 -8.67 15.97
CA SER A 236 -20.06 -7.33 16.38
C SER A 236 -20.69 -7.37 17.77
N SER A 237 -20.75 -6.23 18.44
CA SER A 237 -21.43 -6.11 19.72
C SER A 237 -22.31 -4.85 19.75
N PRO A 238 -23.56 -4.93 20.23
CA PRO A 238 -24.37 -3.74 20.43
C PRO A 238 -23.90 -2.88 21.61
N GLN A 239 -23.03 -3.40 22.47
CA GLN A 239 -22.57 -2.75 23.71
C GLN A 239 -21.22 -2.04 23.57
N GLU A 240 -20.47 -2.33 22.51
CA GLU A 240 -19.13 -1.81 22.34
C GLU A 240 -18.83 -1.47 20.87
N ASN A 241 -18.00 -0.44 20.62
CA ASN A 241 -17.55 -0.14 19.28
C ASN A 241 -16.49 -1.14 18.78
N ASN A 242 -16.38 -1.27 17.46
CA ASN A 242 -15.50 -2.25 16.82
C ASN A 242 -14.02 -2.09 17.19
N ARG A 243 -13.52 -0.86 17.46
CA ARG A 243 -12.12 -0.65 17.85
C ARG A 243 -11.81 -1.32 19.18
N ARG A 244 -12.65 -1.09 20.19
CA ARG A 244 -12.49 -1.72 21.53
C ARG A 244 -12.73 -3.22 21.47
N LEU A 245 -13.74 -3.65 20.70
CA LEU A 245 -14.01 -5.06 20.48
C LEU A 245 -12.80 -5.76 19.88
N LEU A 246 -12.18 -5.19 18.83
CA LEU A 246 -10.96 -5.71 18.23
C LEU A 246 -9.80 -5.77 19.24
N GLN A 247 -9.56 -4.70 19.98
CA GLN A 247 -8.47 -4.67 20.99
C GLN A 247 -8.65 -5.75 22.07
N ARG A 248 -9.88 -6.02 22.51
CA ARG A 248 -10.15 -7.10 23.45
C ARG A 248 -9.93 -8.47 22.83
N ALA A 249 -10.48 -8.68 21.64
CA ALA A 249 -10.37 -9.95 20.93
C ALA A 249 -8.90 -10.33 20.64
N LEU A 250 -8.06 -9.38 20.24
CA LEU A 250 -6.64 -9.62 19.96
C LEU A 250 -5.82 -10.01 21.20
N LYS A 251 -6.33 -9.78 22.43
CA LYS A 251 -5.67 -10.24 23.67
C LYS A 251 -5.95 -11.70 23.97
N LEU A 252 -6.94 -12.28 23.34
CA LEU A 252 -7.35 -13.65 23.62
C LEU A 252 -6.38 -14.65 22.98
N PRO A 253 -5.98 -15.70 23.71
CA PRO A 253 -5.04 -16.70 23.20
C PRO A 253 -5.60 -17.49 22.01
N GLN A 254 -6.93 -17.55 21.83
CA GLN A 254 -7.63 -18.21 20.73
C GLN A 254 -7.53 -17.45 19.41
N VAL A 255 -7.33 -16.13 19.46
CA VAL A 255 -7.33 -15.26 18.29
C VAL A 255 -5.92 -15.19 17.71
N SER A 256 -5.81 -15.42 16.40
CA SER A 256 -4.56 -15.27 15.64
C SER A 256 -4.42 -13.85 15.10
N ASP A 257 -5.52 -13.26 14.62
CA ASP A 257 -5.57 -11.94 14.02
C ASP A 257 -6.98 -11.35 14.02
N GLY A 258 -7.08 -10.05 13.73
CA GLY A 258 -8.39 -9.40 13.56
C GLY A 258 -8.27 -8.04 12.91
N VAL A 259 -9.33 -7.66 12.18
CA VAL A 259 -9.43 -6.36 11.50
C VAL A 259 -10.84 -5.80 11.58
N ILE A 260 -10.97 -4.48 11.56
CA ILE A 260 -12.26 -3.83 11.40
C ILE A 260 -12.69 -4.01 9.93
N GLN A 261 -13.93 -4.44 9.73
CA GLN A 261 -14.57 -4.56 8.43
C GLN A 261 -15.97 -3.96 8.51
N GLY A 262 -16.09 -2.70 8.12
CA GLY A 262 -17.35 -1.95 8.20
C GLY A 262 -17.94 -1.95 9.62
N LYS A 263 -19.15 -2.47 9.78
CA LYS A 263 -19.87 -2.57 11.08
C LYS A 263 -19.44 -3.74 11.95
N SER A 264 -18.51 -4.55 11.51
CA SER A 264 -18.07 -5.76 12.19
C SER A 264 -16.56 -5.78 12.39
N VAL A 265 -16.10 -6.71 13.21
CA VAL A 265 -14.70 -7.08 13.33
C VAL A 265 -14.55 -8.46 12.70
N ARG A 266 -13.67 -8.60 11.72
CA ARG A 266 -13.27 -9.89 11.20
C ARG A 266 -12.22 -10.47 12.15
N LEU A 267 -12.50 -11.63 12.72
CA LEU A 267 -11.59 -12.36 13.60
C LEU A 267 -11.11 -13.64 12.93
N ILE A 268 -9.83 -13.91 13.10
CA ILE A 268 -9.18 -15.13 12.66
C ILE A 268 -8.76 -15.92 13.90
N LEU A 269 -9.27 -17.13 14.03
CA LEU A 269 -8.94 -18.00 15.14
C LEU A 269 -7.66 -18.81 14.85
N LYS A 270 -6.93 -19.13 15.90
CA LYS A 270 -5.82 -20.09 15.82
C LYS A 270 -6.35 -21.48 15.47
N LYS A 271 -5.47 -22.31 14.94
CA LYS A 271 -5.78 -23.72 14.67
C LYS A 271 -6.33 -24.38 15.94
N ASP A 272 -7.39 -25.14 15.78
CA ASP A 272 -8.10 -25.88 16.86
C ASP A 272 -8.87 -25.01 17.87
N ALA A 273 -8.84 -23.67 17.79
CA ALA A 273 -9.65 -22.78 18.60
C ALA A 273 -11.09 -22.68 18.07
N ARG A 274 -12.05 -22.47 18.97
CA ARG A 274 -13.49 -22.37 18.65
C ARG A 274 -14.03 -20.98 18.97
N ILE A 275 -14.97 -20.51 18.17
CA ILE A 275 -15.57 -19.18 18.36
C ILE A 275 -16.36 -19.08 19.67
N GLU A 276 -16.94 -20.21 20.14
CA GLU A 276 -17.66 -20.26 21.40
C GLU A 276 -16.76 -19.94 22.61
N GLU A 277 -15.46 -20.28 22.54
CA GLU A 277 -14.48 -19.94 23.58
C GLU A 277 -14.24 -18.41 23.64
N VAL A 278 -14.28 -17.74 22.50
CA VAL A 278 -14.21 -16.27 22.42
C VAL A 278 -15.48 -15.63 22.95
N GLN A 279 -16.68 -16.16 22.56
CA GLN A 279 -17.97 -15.64 23.02
C GLN A 279 -18.16 -15.77 24.53
N GLN A 280 -17.68 -16.85 25.12
CA GLN A 280 -17.85 -17.18 26.56
C GLN A 280 -16.73 -16.56 27.42
N HIS A 281 -15.71 -15.92 26.82
CA HIS A 281 -14.64 -15.32 27.60
C HIS A 281 -15.16 -14.13 28.40
N GLY A 282 -14.86 -14.08 29.71
CA GLY A 282 -15.41 -13.10 30.63
C GLY A 282 -15.09 -11.62 30.32
N ASP A 283 -14.04 -11.39 29.55
CA ASP A 283 -13.65 -10.03 29.10
C ASP A 283 -14.37 -9.58 27.82
N MET A 284 -15.16 -10.46 27.18
CA MET A 284 -15.86 -10.12 25.95
C MET A 284 -17.31 -9.71 26.23
N PRO A 285 -17.81 -8.67 25.52
CA PRO A 285 -19.24 -8.33 25.56
C PRO A 285 -20.06 -9.40 24.82
N PRO A 286 -21.39 -9.40 24.94
CA PRO A 286 -22.25 -10.25 24.11
C PRO A 286 -21.95 -10.01 22.61
N LEU A 287 -21.63 -11.09 21.89
CA LEU A 287 -21.25 -11.05 20.48
C LEU A 287 -22.36 -11.57 19.58
N GLN A 288 -22.62 -10.85 18.50
CA GLN A 288 -23.25 -11.38 17.31
C GLN A 288 -22.14 -11.94 16.42
N VAL A 289 -22.26 -13.19 16.01
CA VAL A 289 -21.25 -13.90 15.24
C VAL A 289 -21.87 -14.41 13.95
N ALA A 290 -21.16 -14.21 12.84
CA ALA A 290 -21.47 -14.79 11.55
C ALA A 290 -20.22 -15.44 10.96
N ASP A 291 -20.38 -16.61 10.35
CA ASP A 291 -19.32 -17.24 9.58
C ASP A 291 -18.98 -16.36 8.36
N THR A 292 -17.72 -16.34 7.99
CA THR A 292 -17.30 -15.64 6.76
C THR A 292 -16.28 -16.48 6.00
N ALA A 293 -16.29 -16.33 4.68
CA ALA A 293 -15.31 -17.01 3.83
C ALA A 293 -13.89 -16.55 4.18
N PRO A 294 -12.93 -17.46 4.27
CA PRO A 294 -11.54 -17.10 4.48
C PRO A 294 -10.98 -16.32 3.28
N ARG A 295 -10.01 -15.44 3.55
CA ARG A 295 -9.24 -14.71 2.55
C ARG A 295 -7.80 -15.23 2.51
N PHE A 296 -7.11 -15.02 1.41
CA PHE A 296 -5.68 -15.32 1.32
C PHE A 296 -4.87 -14.56 2.37
N GLU A 297 -5.26 -13.32 2.67
CA GLU A 297 -4.66 -12.52 3.73
C GLU A 297 -4.73 -13.19 5.11
N ASP A 298 -5.86 -13.84 5.45
CA ASP A 298 -6.02 -14.55 6.72
C ASP A 298 -4.97 -15.68 6.84
N ALA A 299 -4.80 -16.44 5.76
CA ALA A 299 -3.84 -17.53 5.71
C ALA A 299 -2.39 -17.04 5.70
N PHE A 300 -2.14 -15.94 4.98
CA PHE A 300 -0.81 -15.30 4.94
C PHE A 300 -0.39 -14.84 6.34
N ILE A 301 -1.24 -14.11 7.05
CA ILE A 301 -0.96 -13.61 8.40
C ILE A 301 -0.80 -14.78 9.40
N ASP A 302 -1.68 -15.78 9.34
CA ASP A 302 -1.60 -16.98 10.20
C ASP A 302 -0.27 -17.73 9.99
N LEU A 303 0.18 -17.88 8.74
CA LEU A 303 1.45 -18.53 8.39
C LEU A 303 2.67 -17.76 8.91
N LEU A 304 2.56 -16.43 9.03
CA LEU A 304 3.60 -15.58 9.61
C LEU A 304 3.58 -15.54 11.15
N GLY A 305 2.63 -16.23 11.79
CA GLY A 305 2.52 -16.32 13.24
C GLY A 305 1.51 -15.36 13.87
N GLY A 306 0.64 -14.75 13.06
CA GLY A 306 -0.39 -13.80 13.52
C GLY A 306 0.07 -12.34 13.49
N ALA A 307 -0.81 -11.42 13.86
CA ALA A 307 -0.58 -9.97 13.79
C ALA A 307 0.35 -9.40 14.89
N GLY A 308 0.97 -10.23 15.71
CA GLY A 308 1.93 -9.80 16.73
C GLY A 308 1.28 -9.18 17.98
N THR A 309 1.48 -7.90 18.26
CA THR A 309 1.03 -7.25 19.50
C THR A 309 -0.45 -6.82 19.44
N ALA A 310 -1.21 -7.15 20.48
CA ALA A 310 -2.62 -6.75 20.63
C ALA A 310 -2.82 -5.27 21.01
N GLU A 311 -1.76 -4.58 21.45
CA GLU A 311 -1.85 -3.21 21.94
C GLU A 311 -0.79 -2.31 21.31
N SER A 312 -1.22 -1.10 20.94
CA SER A 312 -0.31 -0.03 20.54
C SER A 312 0.27 0.65 21.78
N PRO A 313 1.60 0.76 21.89
CA PRO A 313 2.23 1.54 22.96
C PRO A 313 1.81 3.01 22.97
N LEU A 314 1.35 3.56 21.84
CA LEU A 314 0.92 4.95 21.70
C LEU A 314 -0.26 5.31 22.60
N GLY A 315 -1.12 4.36 22.94
CA GLY A 315 -2.22 4.57 23.87
C GLY A 315 -1.78 5.01 25.27
N ALA A 316 -0.56 4.66 25.69
CA ALA A 316 0.03 5.09 26.95
C ALA A 316 0.82 6.41 26.84
N ILE A 317 1.24 6.79 25.62
CA ILE A 317 2.13 7.94 25.38
C ILE A 317 1.35 9.21 25.04
N ILE A 318 0.23 9.05 24.29
CA ILE A 318 -0.56 10.17 23.79
C ILE A 318 -1.58 10.58 24.85
N HIS A 319 -1.64 11.87 25.14
CA HIS A 319 -2.63 12.43 26.05
C HIS A 319 -4.04 12.31 25.44
N ARG A 320 -5.03 12.25 26.33
CA ARG A 320 -6.43 12.27 25.92
C ARG A 320 -6.77 13.66 25.39
N VAL A 321 -7.37 13.71 24.21
CA VAL A 321 -7.91 14.95 23.64
C VAL A 321 -9.34 15.11 24.16
N ASP A 322 -9.60 16.18 24.90
CA ASP A 322 -10.94 16.46 25.44
C ASP A 322 -11.80 17.19 24.40
N GLY A 323 -13.12 16.98 24.48
CA GLY A 323 -14.10 17.60 23.59
C GLY A 323 -15.28 16.70 23.27
N SER A 324 -16.33 17.28 22.70
CA SER A 324 -17.50 16.52 22.27
C SER A 324 -17.23 15.76 20.99
N LYS A 325 -17.66 14.50 20.90
CA LYS A 325 -17.60 13.70 19.66
C LYS A 325 -18.48 14.27 18.54
N GLU A 326 -19.44 15.13 18.87
CA GLU A 326 -20.29 15.79 17.86
C GLU A 326 -19.66 17.10 17.31
N GLU A 327 -18.53 17.54 17.89
CA GLU A 327 -17.83 18.74 17.46
C GLU A 327 -17.18 18.54 16.09
N THR A 328 -17.48 19.42 15.15
CA THR A 328 -16.78 19.48 13.85
C THR A 328 -15.43 20.15 14.04
N VAL A 329 -14.36 19.41 13.79
CA VAL A 329 -12.98 19.88 13.98
C VAL A 329 -12.25 20.15 12.66
N ILE A 330 -12.74 19.57 11.56
CA ILE A 330 -12.25 19.85 10.20
C ILE A 330 -13.45 20.16 9.32
N GLU A 331 -13.40 21.24 8.54
CA GLU A 331 -14.48 21.62 7.64
C GLU A 331 -13.92 22.22 6.35
N ALA A 332 -14.37 21.70 5.22
CA ALA A 332 -14.17 22.27 3.90
C ALA A 332 -15.48 22.89 3.42
N GLN A 333 -15.45 24.17 3.05
CA GLN A 333 -16.61 24.92 2.54
C GLN A 333 -16.31 25.38 1.12
N SER A 334 -16.97 24.77 0.13
CA SER A 334 -16.84 25.04 -1.32
C SER A 334 -15.38 25.17 -1.76
N LEU A 335 -14.54 24.28 -1.23
CA LEU A 335 -13.09 24.36 -1.34
C LEU A 335 -12.65 24.13 -2.79
N THR A 336 -11.99 25.13 -3.38
CA THR A 336 -11.58 25.10 -4.79
C THR A 336 -10.13 25.46 -4.95
N LYS A 337 -9.40 24.70 -5.78
CA LYS A 337 -8.04 25.03 -6.21
C LYS A 337 -7.87 24.89 -7.70
N LYS A 338 -7.49 25.98 -8.35
CA LYS A 338 -7.15 26.06 -9.77
C LYS A 338 -5.66 26.27 -9.97
N PHE A 339 -5.10 25.64 -10.99
CA PHE A 339 -3.75 25.86 -11.52
C PHE A 339 -3.91 26.25 -13.00
N GLY A 340 -3.87 27.57 -13.29
CA GLY A 340 -4.33 28.10 -14.57
C GLY A 340 -5.82 27.76 -14.76
N ASP A 341 -6.14 27.15 -15.90
CA ASP A 341 -7.52 26.74 -16.23
C ASP A 341 -7.91 25.39 -15.62
N PHE A 342 -6.96 24.63 -15.12
CA PHE A 342 -7.20 23.30 -14.54
C PHE A 342 -7.66 23.42 -13.09
N ALA A 343 -8.85 22.90 -12.79
CA ALA A 343 -9.38 22.78 -11.44
C ALA A 343 -8.95 21.43 -10.82
N ALA A 344 -7.95 21.45 -9.97
CA ALA A 344 -7.49 20.25 -9.26
C ALA A 344 -8.44 19.87 -8.09
N THR A 345 -9.19 20.84 -7.55
CA THR A 345 -10.26 20.65 -6.56
C THR A 345 -11.35 21.65 -6.93
N ASP A 346 -12.61 21.22 -6.97
CA ASP A 346 -13.73 21.99 -7.46
C ASP A 346 -14.94 21.89 -6.52
N HIS A 347 -15.19 22.94 -5.74
CA HIS A 347 -16.31 23.08 -4.81
C HIS A 347 -16.50 21.87 -3.88
N VAL A 348 -15.42 21.45 -3.21
CA VAL A 348 -15.46 20.31 -2.29
C VAL A 348 -15.97 20.75 -0.93
N ASP A 349 -17.01 20.06 -0.43
CA ASP A 349 -17.64 20.29 0.87
C ASP A 349 -17.60 19.00 1.71
N PHE A 350 -17.06 19.06 2.92
CA PHE A 350 -17.13 17.98 3.91
C PHE A 350 -16.84 18.50 5.33
N GLN A 351 -17.26 17.71 6.31
CA GLN A 351 -17.00 17.94 7.72
C GLN A 351 -16.49 16.67 8.38
N VAL A 352 -15.53 16.80 9.33
CA VAL A 352 -14.99 15.71 10.12
C VAL A 352 -15.20 15.99 11.59
N LYS A 353 -15.75 15.01 12.31
CA LYS A 353 -16.02 15.13 13.75
C LYS A 353 -14.80 14.75 14.59
N ARG A 354 -14.77 15.19 15.83
CA ARG A 354 -13.71 14.86 16.81
C ARG A 354 -13.64 13.35 17.05
N GLY A 355 -12.43 12.80 17.01
CA GLY A 355 -12.20 11.37 17.23
C GLY A 355 -12.76 10.49 16.11
N GLU A 356 -12.90 11.03 14.90
CA GLU A 356 -13.30 10.32 13.69
C GLU A 356 -12.07 10.02 12.81
N ILE A 357 -12.08 8.87 12.14
CA ILE A 357 -11.18 8.59 11.02
C ILE A 357 -11.95 8.87 9.73
N PHE A 358 -11.55 9.92 9.02
CA PHE A 358 -12.14 10.30 7.75
C PHE A 358 -11.19 9.98 6.59
N GLY A 359 -11.62 9.10 5.68
CA GLY A 359 -10.85 8.69 4.50
C GLY A 359 -11.20 9.51 3.26
N LEU A 360 -10.21 10.05 2.55
CA LEU A 360 -10.37 10.59 1.20
C LEU A 360 -9.88 9.56 0.19
N LEU A 361 -10.80 8.94 -0.53
CA LEU A 361 -10.53 7.94 -1.57
C LEU A 361 -10.65 8.54 -2.97
N GLY A 362 -9.93 7.98 -3.92
CA GLY A 362 -10.03 8.36 -5.34
C GLY A 362 -8.81 7.89 -6.13
N PRO A 363 -8.90 7.88 -7.47
CA PRO A 363 -7.75 7.52 -8.30
C PRO A 363 -6.64 8.56 -8.23
N ASN A 364 -5.47 8.24 -8.79
CA ASN A 364 -4.38 9.18 -8.89
C ASN A 364 -4.78 10.37 -9.77
N GLY A 365 -4.43 11.58 -9.33
CA GLY A 365 -4.85 12.81 -10.02
C GLY A 365 -6.27 13.30 -9.73
N ALA A 366 -7.06 12.60 -8.91
CA ALA A 366 -8.43 12.99 -8.55
C ALA A 366 -8.54 14.28 -7.73
N GLY A 367 -7.43 14.81 -7.18
CA GLY A 367 -7.43 16.02 -6.35
C GLY A 367 -7.28 15.76 -4.85
N LYS A 368 -7.15 14.50 -4.40
CA LYS A 368 -7.00 14.12 -2.99
C LYS A 368 -5.89 14.91 -2.28
N SER A 369 -4.64 14.78 -2.74
CA SER A 369 -3.49 15.45 -2.10
C SER A 369 -3.56 16.97 -2.21
N THR A 370 -4.24 17.53 -3.23
CA THR A 370 -4.48 18.98 -3.34
C THR A 370 -5.44 19.44 -2.25
N THR A 371 -6.58 18.75 -2.09
CA THR A 371 -7.55 19.00 -1.03
C THR A 371 -6.89 18.87 0.35
N PHE A 372 -6.13 17.80 0.53
CA PHE A 372 -5.42 17.50 1.76
C PHE A 372 -4.41 18.59 2.16
N LYS A 373 -3.59 19.05 1.21
CA LYS A 373 -2.62 20.14 1.44
C LYS A 373 -3.31 21.46 1.78
N MET A 374 -4.50 21.74 1.22
CA MET A 374 -5.29 22.90 1.62
C MET A 374 -5.79 22.76 3.05
N MET A 375 -6.26 21.57 3.46
CA MET A 375 -6.71 21.29 4.83
C MET A 375 -5.59 21.27 5.89
N CYS A 376 -4.32 21.11 5.47
CA CYS A 376 -3.15 21.27 6.33
C CYS A 376 -2.58 22.71 6.35
N GLY A 377 -3.16 23.63 5.57
CA GLY A 377 -2.63 24.98 5.42
C GLY A 377 -1.29 25.05 4.66
N LEU A 378 -0.96 23.99 3.90
CA LEU A 378 0.26 23.93 3.05
C LEU A 378 0.01 24.50 1.66
N LEU A 379 -1.25 24.62 1.27
CA LEU A 379 -1.67 25.16 -0.02
C LEU A 379 -2.85 26.12 0.19
N VAL A 380 -2.75 27.33 -0.34
CA VAL A 380 -3.83 28.32 -0.24
C VAL A 380 -4.91 27.99 -1.29
N PRO A 381 -6.20 27.88 -0.91
CA PRO A 381 -7.29 27.68 -1.85
C PRO A 381 -7.47 28.91 -2.77
N THR A 382 -7.95 28.67 -3.99
CA THR A 382 -8.35 29.73 -4.92
C THR A 382 -9.64 30.40 -4.45
N SER A 383 -10.61 29.59 -4.00
CA SER A 383 -11.87 30.04 -3.37
C SER A 383 -12.35 29.02 -2.34
N GLY A 384 -13.37 29.39 -1.58
CA GLY A 384 -13.86 28.58 -0.47
C GLY A 384 -13.04 28.75 0.80
N LYS A 385 -13.32 27.93 1.82
CA LYS A 385 -12.64 27.96 3.13
C LYS A 385 -12.22 26.58 3.58
N ALA A 386 -11.07 26.54 4.23
CA ALA A 386 -10.57 25.37 4.97
C ALA A 386 -10.50 25.77 6.45
N LEU A 387 -11.33 25.13 7.28
CA LEU A 387 -11.42 25.41 8.71
C LEU A 387 -10.88 24.21 9.51
N VAL A 388 -10.04 24.47 10.49
CA VAL A 388 -9.54 23.48 11.44
C VAL A 388 -9.66 24.03 12.86
N LEU A 389 -10.35 23.30 13.73
CA LEU A 389 -10.73 23.75 15.08
C LEU A 389 -11.40 25.15 15.04
N GLY A 390 -12.26 25.39 14.05
CA GLY A 390 -12.90 26.67 13.81
C GLY A 390 -11.99 27.77 13.25
N MET A 391 -10.69 27.52 13.08
CA MET A 391 -9.72 28.49 12.58
C MET A 391 -9.63 28.41 11.05
N ASP A 392 -9.81 29.54 10.36
CA ASP A 392 -9.57 29.64 8.92
C ASP A 392 -8.06 29.58 8.63
N LEU A 393 -7.66 28.55 7.87
CA LEU A 393 -6.25 28.30 7.56
C LEU A 393 -5.61 29.37 6.67
N LYS A 394 -6.41 30.17 5.97
CA LYS A 394 -5.91 31.31 5.19
C LYS A 394 -5.38 32.44 6.11
N VAL A 395 -5.96 32.59 7.29
CA VAL A 395 -5.65 33.68 8.23
C VAL A 395 -4.82 33.20 9.42
N SER A 396 -5.11 32.01 9.95
CA SER A 396 -4.59 31.50 11.21
C SER A 396 -3.76 30.22 11.07
N SER A 397 -3.12 30.00 9.92
CA SER A 397 -2.39 28.74 9.65
C SER A 397 -1.30 28.42 10.68
N GLY A 398 -0.61 29.41 11.23
CA GLY A 398 0.46 29.20 12.23
C GLY A 398 -0.06 28.63 13.55
N LYS A 399 -1.21 29.12 14.04
CA LYS A 399 -1.85 28.61 15.27
C LYS A 399 -2.44 27.21 15.03
N ALA A 400 -3.15 27.02 13.93
CA ALA A 400 -3.74 25.74 13.59
C ALA A 400 -2.68 24.63 13.49
N ARG A 401 -1.50 24.91 12.89
CA ARG A 401 -0.42 23.92 12.73
C ARG A 401 0.15 23.39 14.05
N GLN A 402 0.01 24.10 15.14
CA GLN A 402 0.43 23.61 16.47
C GLN A 402 -0.43 22.42 16.94
N HIS A 403 -1.65 22.31 16.42
CA HIS A 403 -2.60 21.23 16.71
C HIS A 403 -2.60 20.14 15.63
N LEU A 404 -1.81 20.30 14.56
CA LEU A 404 -1.79 19.42 13.41
C LEU A 404 -0.52 18.60 13.32
N GLY A 405 -0.63 17.29 13.25
CA GLY A 405 0.41 16.41 12.75
C GLY A 405 0.20 16.15 11.25
N TYR A 406 1.28 16.12 10.48
CA TYR A 406 1.21 15.86 9.04
C TYR A 406 2.28 14.85 8.62
N MET A 407 1.84 13.79 7.95
CA MET A 407 2.68 12.81 7.30
C MET A 407 2.44 12.87 5.79
N ALA A 408 3.46 13.28 5.03
CA ALA A 408 3.36 13.41 3.58
C ALA A 408 3.58 12.07 2.88
N GLN A 409 2.99 11.90 1.69
CA GLN A 409 3.13 10.74 0.82
C GLN A 409 4.60 10.42 0.48
N LYS A 410 5.37 11.44 0.08
CA LYS A 410 6.84 11.34 0.03
C LYS A 410 7.35 11.77 1.39
N PHE A 411 7.96 10.85 2.13
CA PHE A 411 8.41 11.10 3.50
C PHE A 411 9.16 12.42 3.61
N SER A 412 8.64 13.35 4.44
CA SER A 412 9.29 14.62 4.73
C SER A 412 10.48 14.44 5.68
N LEU A 413 11.13 13.26 5.65
CA LEU A 413 12.31 12.95 6.44
C LEU A 413 13.56 13.52 5.76
N TYR A 414 14.51 13.91 6.58
CA TYR A 414 15.85 14.24 6.10
C TYR A 414 16.63 12.95 5.91
N GLY A 415 16.79 12.50 4.66
CA GLY A 415 17.34 11.21 4.32
C GLY A 415 18.77 10.99 4.80
N ASN A 416 19.59 12.04 4.77
CA ASN A 416 20.97 12.05 5.23
C ASN A 416 21.12 12.13 6.77
N LEU A 417 20.04 12.40 7.51
CA LEU A 417 20.05 12.39 8.97
C LEU A 417 19.68 10.99 9.48
N SER A 418 20.24 10.65 10.65
CA SER A 418 19.87 9.40 11.32
C SER A 418 18.43 9.46 11.86
N VAL A 419 17.90 8.29 12.25
CA VAL A 419 16.59 8.17 12.91
C VAL A 419 16.50 9.12 14.11
N GLU A 420 17.48 9.05 15.03
CA GLU A 420 17.51 9.92 16.22
C GLU A 420 17.59 11.40 15.84
N GLN A 421 18.40 11.75 14.84
CA GLN A 421 18.53 13.13 14.38
C GLN A 421 17.23 13.67 13.76
N ASN A 422 16.49 12.85 13.00
CA ASN A 422 15.17 13.22 12.51
C ASN A 422 14.19 13.48 13.65
N LEU A 423 14.09 12.57 14.62
CA LEU A 423 13.23 12.75 15.81
C LEU A 423 13.61 14.01 16.58
N ARG A 424 14.90 14.28 16.75
CA ARG A 424 15.42 15.48 17.43
C ARG A 424 15.11 16.76 16.66
N PHE A 425 15.23 16.73 15.33
CA PHE A 425 14.89 17.86 14.47
C PHE A 425 13.40 18.20 14.60
N PHE A 426 12.51 17.22 14.36
CA PHE A 426 11.06 17.47 14.38
C PHE A 426 10.57 17.88 15.77
N SER A 427 11.02 17.24 16.84
CA SER A 427 10.68 17.66 18.20
C SER A 427 11.15 19.09 18.49
N GLY A 428 12.31 19.46 17.97
CA GLY A 428 12.87 20.82 18.10
C GLY A 428 12.05 21.88 17.36
N VAL A 429 11.49 21.57 16.19
CA VAL A 429 10.58 22.45 15.42
C VAL A 429 9.35 22.82 16.26
N TYR A 430 8.81 21.86 17.01
CA TYR A 430 7.66 22.07 17.92
C TYR A 430 8.05 22.62 19.31
N GLY A 431 9.29 23.07 19.48
CA GLY A 431 9.74 23.76 20.68
C GLY A 431 10.21 22.87 21.83
N LEU A 432 10.26 21.57 21.67
CA LEU A 432 10.81 20.66 22.69
C LEU A 432 12.32 20.84 22.82
N ARG A 433 12.82 20.92 24.06
CA ARG A 433 14.24 21.15 24.38
C ARG A 433 14.68 20.31 25.58
N GLY A 434 15.99 20.08 25.67
CA GLY A 434 16.64 19.50 26.84
C GLY A 434 16.10 18.13 27.25
N ARG A 435 15.81 17.97 28.55
CA ARG A 435 15.38 16.69 29.13
C ARG A 435 14.03 16.22 28.57
N ALA A 436 13.04 17.10 28.42
CA ALA A 436 11.73 16.78 27.88
C ALA A 436 11.82 16.26 26.43
N GLN A 437 12.69 16.85 25.61
CA GLN A 437 12.96 16.38 24.26
C GLN A 437 13.55 14.96 24.24
N ASN A 438 14.56 14.70 25.08
CA ASN A 438 15.20 13.38 25.15
C ASN A 438 14.22 12.31 25.64
N GLU A 439 13.42 12.60 26.66
CA GLU A 439 12.40 11.68 27.16
C GLU A 439 11.34 11.37 26.08
N LYS A 440 10.92 12.39 25.31
CA LYS A 440 9.95 12.19 24.23
C LYS A 440 10.55 11.35 23.09
N ILE A 441 11.80 11.62 22.70
CA ILE A 441 12.50 10.83 21.68
C ILE A 441 12.60 9.36 22.12
N ALA A 442 13.03 9.11 23.37
CA ALA A 442 13.16 7.75 23.88
C ALA A 442 11.82 6.99 23.84
N ARG A 443 10.73 7.61 24.34
CA ARG A 443 9.38 7.02 24.31
C ARG A 443 8.90 6.72 22.89
N MET A 444 9.11 7.65 21.94
CA MET A 444 8.71 7.44 20.56
C MET A 444 9.58 6.37 19.86
N SER A 445 10.88 6.33 20.13
CA SER A 445 11.77 5.30 19.62
C SER A 445 11.35 3.91 20.08
N ASP A 446 11.05 3.75 21.36
CA ASP A 446 10.55 2.50 21.95
C ASP A 446 9.20 2.09 21.31
N ALA A 447 8.22 3.01 21.29
CA ALA A 447 6.88 2.74 20.77
C ALA A 447 6.84 2.31 19.29
N PHE A 448 7.78 2.78 18.49
CA PHE A 448 7.88 2.46 17.07
C PHE A 448 8.99 1.44 16.74
N GLY A 449 9.65 0.86 17.75
CA GLY A 449 10.72 -0.13 17.55
C GLY A 449 11.93 0.43 16.80
N LEU A 450 12.28 1.71 17.02
CA LEU A 450 13.35 2.41 16.29
C LEU A 450 14.70 2.41 17.00
N GLU A 451 14.79 1.86 18.22
CA GLU A 451 15.99 1.94 19.06
C GLU A 451 17.21 1.27 18.42
N SER A 452 17.02 0.07 17.86
CA SER A 452 18.10 -0.72 17.25
C SER A 452 18.69 -0.06 16.00
N ILE A 453 17.92 0.83 15.34
CA ILE A 453 18.30 1.52 14.11
C ILE A 453 18.50 3.02 14.30
N ALA A 454 18.56 3.51 15.53
CA ALA A 454 18.59 4.94 15.87
C ALA A 454 19.73 5.71 15.15
N ARG A 455 20.84 5.04 14.84
CA ARG A 455 22.02 5.63 14.18
C ARG A 455 22.05 5.49 12.65
N HIS A 456 21.13 4.71 12.04
CA HIS A 456 21.08 4.54 10.60
C HIS A 456 20.48 5.78 9.93
N ALA A 457 21.01 6.13 8.74
CA ALA A 457 20.45 7.21 7.94
C ALA A 457 19.04 6.86 7.46
N ALA A 458 18.14 7.84 7.42
CA ALA A 458 16.76 7.59 7.05
C ALA A 458 16.61 7.06 5.62
N ASP A 459 17.50 7.45 4.68
CA ASP A 459 17.47 6.94 3.30
C ASP A 459 17.85 5.46 3.19
N GLU A 460 18.60 4.93 4.13
CA GLU A 460 19.04 3.52 4.15
C GLU A 460 17.98 2.58 4.71
N LEU A 461 16.94 3.12 5.36
CA LEU A 461 15.92 2.30 6.01
C LEU A 461 14.98 1.62 5.00
N PRO A 462 14.55 0.37 5.28
CA PRO A 462 13.39 -0.22 4.63
C PRO A 462 12.14 0.67 4.76
N LEU A 463 11.21 0.53 3.81
CA LEU A 463 10.05 1.40 3.70
C LEU A 463 9.19 1.43 4.97
N GLY A 464 8.91 0.28 5.58
CA GLY A 464 8.15 0.19 6.83
C GLY A 464 8.77 0.97 7.98
N TYR A 465 10.11 0.95 8.12
CA TYR A 465 10.80 1.76 9.13
C TYR A 465 10.76 3.26 8.81
N LYS A 466 10.82 3.64 7.53
CA LYS A 466 10.63 5.05 7.12
C LYS A 466 9.25 5.56 7.52
N GLN A 467 8.23 4.73 7.37
CA GLN A 467 6.86 5.07 7.77
C GLN A 467 6.71 5.21 9.27
N ARG A 468 7.23 4.26 10.05
CA ARG A 468 7.23 4.33 11.51
C ARG A 468 7.93 5.61 11.99
N LEU A 469 9.09 5.94 11.40
CA LEU A 469 9.80 7.18 11.70
C LEU A 469 9.01 8.43 11.32
N ALA A 470 8.38 8.46 10.14
CA ALA A 470 7.58 9.59 9.69
C ALA A 470 6.36 9.82 10.58
N LEU A 471 5.66 8.74 10.97
CA LEU A 471 4.56 8.82 11.92
C LEU A 471 5.04 9.30 13.29
N ALA A 472 6.14 8.73 13.82
CA ALA A 472 6.73 9.19 15.08
C ALA A 472 7.07 10.69 15.05
N CYS A 473 7.69 11.18 13.97
CA CYS A 473 8.00 12.60 13.79
C CYS A 473 6.74 13.48 13.79
N SER A 474 5.65 13.02 13.16
CA SER A 474 4.38 13.77 13.10
C SER A 474 3.64 13.84 14.44
N LEU A 475 4.00 12.98 15.41
CA LEU A 475 3.39 12.86 16.72
C LEU A 475 4.22 13.49 17.85
N MET A 476 5.39 14.07 17.57
CA MET A 476 6.30 14.58 18.60
C MET A 476 5.67 15.65 19.52
N HIS A 477 4.73 16.43 19.00
CA HIS A 477 4.03 17.51 19.70
C HIS A 477 2.62 17.14 20.18
N GLU A 478 2.24 15.86 20.06
CA GLU A 478 0.92 15.32 20.46
C GLU A 478 -0.26 16.11 19.86
N PRO A 479 -0.42 16.09 18.54
CA PRO A 479 -1.44 16.85 17.85
C PRO A 479 -2.86 16.36 18.15
N ASP A 480 -3.84 17.27 18.15
CA ASP A 480 -5.28 16.95 18.25
C ASP A 480 -5.82 16.32 16.96
N ILE A 481 -5.20 16.68 15.83
CA ILE A 481 -5.60 16.24 14.49
C ILE A 481 -4.37 15.73 13.75
N LEU A 482 -4.50 14.57 13.12
CA LEU A 482 -3.46 13.93 12.33
C LEU A 482 -3.88 13.80 10.86
N PHE A 483 -3.05 14.33 9.98
CA PHE A 483 -3.21 14.23 8.54
C PHE A 483 -2.19 13.23 7.98
N LEU A 484 -2.67 12.19 7.29
CA LEU A 484 -1.88 11.09 6.75
C LEU A 484 -2.11 10.97 5.25
N ASP A 485 -1.12 11.35 4.43
CA ASP A 485 -1.21 11.29 2.96
C ASP A 485 -0.62 9.98 2.44
N GLU A 486 -1.49 9.02 2.09
CA GLU A 486 -1.14 7.65 1.64
C GLU A 486 -0.12 6.94 2.56
N PRO A 487 -0.41 6.84 3.87
CA PRO A 487 0.61 6.50 4.87
C PRO A 487 1.16 5.08 4.75
N THR A 488 0.44 4.15 4.14
CA THR A 488 0.81 2.74 4.05
C THR A 488 1.07 2.29 2.61
N SER A 489 1.26 3.25 1.69
CA SER A 489 1.58 2.94 0.30
C SER A 489 2.91 2.20 0.17
N GLY A 490 2.87 1.03 -0.47
CA GLY A 490 4.05 0.17 -0.67
C GLY A 490 4.50 -0.61 0.56
N VAL A 491 3.72 -0.64 1.64
CA VAL A 491 4.05 -1.36 2.87
C VAL A 491 3.39 -2.71 2.90
N ASP A 492 4.10 -3.68 3.45
CA ASP A 492 3.62 -5.04 3.62
C ASP A 492 2.41 -5.13 4.58
N PRO A 493 1.59 -6.19 4.48
CA PRO A 493 0.36 -6.33 5.26
C PRO A 493 0.56 -6.32 6.78
N LEU A 494 1.65 -6.89 7.32
CA LEU A 494 1.91 -6.89 8.76
C LEU A 494 2.19 -5.48 9.27
N THR A 495 3.08 -4.76 8.60
CA THR A 495 3.40 -3.36 8.95
C THR A 495 2.16 -2.46 8.79
N ARG A 496 1.31 -2.71 7.78
CA ARG A 496 0.03 -2.00 7.60
C ARG A 496 -0.90 -2.24 8.79
N ARG A 497 -1.04 -3.49 9.27
CA ARG A 497 -1.85 -3.82 10.45
C ARG A 497 -1.38 -3.09 11.70
N GLU A 498 -0.08 -3.11 11.95
CA GLU A 498 0.53 -2.38 13.07
C GLU A 498 0.25 -0.88 12.99
N PHE A 499 0.38 -0.30 11.79
CA PHE A 499 0.10 1.11 11.56
C PHE A 499 -1.35 1.48 11.90
N TRP A 500 -2.32 0.68 11.44
CA TRP A 500 -3.73 0.89 11.75
C TRP A 500 -4.06 0.65 13.22
N LEU A 501 -3.36 -0.26 13.89
CA LEU A 501 -3.47 -0.43 15.33
C LEU A 501 -3.04 0.84 16.08
N HIS A 502 -1.95 1.49 15.64
CA HIS A 502 -1.51 2.77 16.17
C HIS A 502 -2.55 3.87 15.96
N ILE A 503 -3.12 3.99 14.76
CA ILE A 503 -4.17 4.97 14.46
C ILE A 503 -5.39 4.75 15.36
N ASN A 504 -5.91 3.53 15.43
CA ASN A 504 -7.07 3.20 16.27
C ASN A 504 -6.85 3.56 17.73
N SER A 505 -5.66 3.28 18.27
CA SER A 505 -5.30 3.63 19.65
C SER A 505 -5.29 5.14 19.90
N MET A 506 -4.84 5.94 18.93
CA MET A 506 -4.87 7.41 19.03
C MET A 506 -6.31 7.95 18.96
N VAL A 507 -7.13 7.41 18.07
CA VAL A 507 -8.54 7.82 17.93
C VAL A 507 -9.36 7.49 19.18
N ASP A 508 -9.08 6.38 19.86
CA ASP A 508 -9.67 6.07 21.17
C ASP A 508 -9.33 7.09 22.25
N LYS A 509 -8.22 7.83 22.09
CA LYS A 509 -7.84 8.97 22.94
C LYS A 509 -8.45 10.31 22.50
N GLY A 510 -9.24 10.32 21.43
CA GLY A 510 -9.92 11.51 20.92
C GLY A 510 -9.16 12.26 19.82
N VAL A 511 -8.01 11.75 19.36
CA VAL A 511 -7.31 12.30 18.19
C VAL A 511 -8.17 12.10 16.95
N THR A 512 -8.33 13.15 16.14
CA THR A 512 -9.05 13.06 14.86
C THR A 512 -8.06 12.75 13.74
N VAL A 513 -8.39 11.82 12.86
CA VAL A 513 -7.49 11.40 11.77
C VAL A 513 -8.16 11.62 10.43
N MET A 514 -7.47 12.33 9.55
CA MET A 514 -7.83 12.41 8.15
C MET A 514 -6.76 11.68 7.32
N VAL A 515 -7.16 10.73 6.51
CA VAL A 515 -6.25 9.90 5.72
C VAL A 515 -6.62 9.95 4.24
N THR A 516 -5.62 10.05 3.36
CA THR A 516 -5.82 9.74 1.94
C THR A 516 -5.32 8.32 1.71
N THR A 517 -6.05 7.57 0.91
CA THR A 517 -5.60 6.26 0.46
C THR A 517 -6.20 5.92 -0.91
N HIS A 518 -5.53 5.04 -1.62
CA HIS A 518 -6.04 4.36 -2.80
C HIS A 518 -6.27 2.86 -2.53
N PHE A 519 -6.01 2.40 -1.30
CA PHE A 519 -6.28 1.03 -0.87
C PHE A 519 -7.71 0.90 -0.37
N MET A 520 -8.48 0.04 -1.02
CA MET A 520 -9.89 -0.15 -0.67
C MET A 520 -10.06 -0.86 0.68
N ASP A 521 -9.13 -1.74 1.05
CA ASP A 521 -9.15 -2.38 2.36
C ASP A 521 -8.94 -1.37 3.50
N GLU A 522 -8.15 -0.32 3.28
CA GLU A 522 -7.96 0.73 4.28
C GLU A 522 -9.20 1.60 4.48
N ALA A 523 -10.03 1.70 3.45
CA ALA A 523 -11.31 2.38 3.55
C ALA A 523 -12.22 1.76 4.61
N GLU A 524 -12.13 0.44 4.80
CA GLU A 524 -12.92 -0.28 5.82
C GLU A 524 -12.55 0.10 7.27
N TYR A 525 -11.35 0.63 7.50
CA TYR A 525 -10.92 1.14 8.82
C TYR A 525 -11.45 2.54 9.13
N CYS A 526 -11.93 3.27 8.10
CA CYS A 526 -12.44 4.63 8.27
C CYS A 526 -13.87 4.61 8.85
N ASP A 527 -14.19 5.58 9.70
CA ASP A 527 -15.57 5.77 10.16
C ASP A 527 -16.45 6.32 9.03
N ARG A 528 -15.88 7.23 8.23
CA ARG A 528 -16.52 7.79 7.04
C ARG A 528 -15.51 8.01 5.94
N ILE A 529 -16.00 7.99 4.71
CA ILE A 529 -15.22 8.11 3.48
C ILE A 529 -15.82 9.20 2.61
N GLY A 530 -14.97 9.98 1.97
CA GLY A 530 -15.30 10.85 0.86
C GLY A 530 -14.65 10.35 -0.43
N LEU A 531 -15.43 10.05 -1.45
CA LEU A 531 -14.92 9.67 -2.77
C LEU A 531 -14.67 10.90 -3.62
N VAL A 532 -13.40 11.10 -4.00
CA VAL A 532 -12.98 12.23 -4.83
C VAL A 532 -12.68 11.76 -6.25
N TYR A 533 -13.31 12.41 -7.23
CA TYR A 533 -13.11 12.13 -8.65
C TYR A 533 -13.21 13.43 -9.47
N HIS A 534 -12.27 13.64 -10.40
CA HIS A 534 -12.16 14.89 -11.19
C HIS A 534 -12.25 16.18 -10.36
N GLY A 535 -11.58 16.19 -9.20
CA GLY A 535 -11.56 17.34 -8.29
C GLY A 535 -12.83 17.54 -7.47
N LYS A 536 -13.85 16.69 -7.61
CA LYS A 536 -15.15 16.79 -6.92
C LYS A 536 -15.33 15.66 -5.90
N LEU A 537 -16.07 15.93 -4.83
CA LEU A 537 -16.55 14.92 -3.92
C LEU A 537 -17.82 14.31 -4.48
N ILE A 538 -17.73 13.07 -5.02
CA ILE A 538 -18.85 12.43 -5.74
C ILE A 538 -19.77 11.61 -4.83
N ALA A 539 -19.27 11.13 -3.70
CA ALA A 539 -20.03 10.41 -2.68
C ALA A 539 -19.37 10.56 -1.32
N SER A 540 -20.15 10.49 -0.23
CA SER A 540 -19.64 10.45 1.13
C SER A 540 -20.56 9.64 2.05
N GLY A 541 -19.97 8.81 2.92
CA GLY A 541 -20.73 7.97 3.85
C GLY A 541 -19.82 7.01 4.63
N THR A 542 -20.42 6.14 5.43
CA THR A 542 -19.69 5.00 6.01
C THR A 542 -19.32 4.00 4.91
N PRO A 543 -18.30 3.14 5.10
CA PRO A 543 -17.97 2.09 4.13
C PRO A 543 -19.20 1.28 3.70
N ASP A 544 -20.01 0.83 4.65
CA ASP A 544 -21.23 0.05 4.36
C ASP A 544 -22.29 0.86 3.60
N ALA A 545 -22.45 2.16 3.91
CA ALA A 545 -23.37 3.02 3.18
C ALA A 545 -22.95 3.19 1.71
N LEU A 546 -21.66 3.32 1.43
CA LEU A 546 -21.12 3.42 0.08
C LEU A 546 -21.26 2.09 -0.68
N LYS A 547 -21.00 0.94 -0.01
CA LYS A 547 -21.26 -0.39 -0.58
C LYS A 547 -22.75 -0.57 -0.93
N ALA A 548 -23.64 -0.20 -0.02
CA ALA A 548 -25.09 -0.26 -0.26
C ALA A 548 -25.53 0.65 -1.42
N GLN A 549 -24.96 1.83 -1.59
CA GLN A 549 -25.24 2.70 -2.75
C GLN A 549 -24.78 2.08 -4.07
N ALA A 550 -23.71 1.29 -4.05
CA ALA A 550 -23.17 0.64 -5.24
C ALA A 550 -23.87 -0.67 -5.57
N ALA A 551 -24.55 -1.29 -4.61
CA ALA A 551 -25.24 -2.57 -4.79
C ALA A 551 -26.33 -2.49 -5.87
N ASP A 552 -26.53 -3.57 -6.60
CA ASP A 552 -27.58 -3.80 -7.58
C ASP A 552 -28.04 -5.25 -7.57
N ASP A 553 -29.03 -5.59 -8.43
CA ASP A 553 -29.60 -6.95 -8.51
C ASP A 553 -28.58 -8.03 -8.89
N SER A 554 -27.48 -7.65 -9.55
CA SER A 554 -26.39 -8.57 -9.92
C SER A 554 -25.33 -8.72 -8.84
N GLN A 555 -25.24 -7.76 -7.92
CA GLN A 555 -24.22 -7.70 -6.87
C GLN A 555 -24.77 -7.05 -5.60
N THR A 556 -25.34 -7.88 -4.73
CA THR A 556 -26.05 -7.45 -3.50
C THR A 556 -25.11 -7.06 -2.36
N ASP A 557 -23.87 -7.57 -2.34
CA ASP A 557 -22.85 -7.27 -1.31
C ASP A 557 -21.48 -7.00 -1.98
N PRO A 558 -21.30 -5.81 -2.61
CA PRO A 558 -20.04 -5.49 -3.29
C PRO A 558 -18.91 -5.27 -2.28
N THR A 559 -17.68 -5.64 -2.67
CA THR A 559 -16.49 -5.20 -1.96
C THR A 559 -16.33 -3.69 -2.05
N MET A 560 -15.49 -3.08 -1.20
CA MET A 560 -15.26 -1.63 -1.26
C MET A 560 -14.64 -1.22 -2.61
N GLU A 561 -13.80 -2.06 -3.22
CA GLU A 561 -13.24 -1.82 -4.56
C GLU A 561 -14.32 -1.84 -5.66
N GLN A 562 -15.22 -2.82 -5.62
CA GLN A 562 -16.34 -2.91 -6.56
C GLN A 562 -17.28 -1.71 -6.40
N ALA A 563 -17.56 -1.32 -5.16
CA ALA A 563 -18.36 -0.14 -4.87
C ALA A 563 -17.73 1.14 -5.43
N PHE A 564 -16.43 1.31 -5.24
CA PHE A 564 -15.67 2.44 -5.76
C PHE A 564 -15.76 2.53 -7.30
N ILE A 565 -15.48 1.42 -7.99
CA ILE A 565 -15.55 1.37 -9.47
C ILE A 565 -16.97 1.66 -9.96
N THR A 566 -17.98 1.08 -9.31
CA THR A 566 -19.37 1.26 -9.69
C THR A 566 -19.83 2.71 -9.53
N LEU A 567 -19.48 3.36 -8.42
CA LEU A 567 -19.84 4.76 -8.17
C LEU A 567 -19.15 5.72 -9.15
N ILE A 568 -17.89 5.48 -9.51
CA ILE A 568 -17.19 6.24 -10.55
C ILE A 568 -17.89 6.07 -11.91
N ASN A 569 -18.16 4.83 -12.33
CA ASN A 569 -18.80 4.56 -13.61
C ASN A 569 -20.21 5.17 -13.71
N ARG A 570 -20.97 5.21 -12.62
CA ARG A 570 -22.29 5.89 -12.57
C ARG A 570 -22.13 7.40 -12.75
N TRP A 571 -21.16 7.98 -12.02
CA TRP A 571 -20.87 9.40 -12.12
C TRP A 571 -20.43 9.81 -13.54
N ASP A 572 -19.57 9.02 -14.20
CA ASP A 572 -19.15 9.26 -15.58
C ASP A 572 -20.32 9.22 -16.56
N LYS A 573 -21.24 8.24 -16.44
CA LYS A 573 -22.44 8.15 -17.27
C LYS A 573 -23.36 9.36 -17.10
N GLU A 574 -23.56 9.82 -15.87
CA GLU A 574 -24.39 10.98 -15.57
C GLU A 574 -23.81 12.29 -16.12
N ASN A 575 -22.47 12.43 -16.12
CA ASN A 575 -21.79 13.65 -16.55
C ASN A 575 -21.31 13.62 -18.02
N SER A 576 -21.28 12.44 -18.68
CA SER A 576 -20.96 12.32 -20.11
C SER A 576 -22.10 12.77 -21.03
N HIS A 577 -23.31 12.94 -20.52
CA HIS A 577 -24.48 13.43 -21.29
C HIS A 577 -24.60 14.95 -21.33
N GLY A 578 -23.59 15.67 -20.78
CA GLY A 578 -23.57 17.14 -20.69
C GLY A 578 -22.44 17.82 -21.49
N GLN A 579 -21.72 17.08 -22.34
CA GLN A 579 -20.71 17.66 -23.26
C GLN A 579 -21.12 17.54 -24.71
#